data_4403539269e543beb7a736ccff240018
#
_entry.id   4403539269e543beb7a736ccff240018
#
_cell.length_a   1.000
_cell.length_b   1.000
_cell.length_c   1.000
_cell.angle_alpha   90.00
_cell.angle_beta   90.00
_cell.angle_gamma   90.00
#
_symmetry.space_group_name_H-M   'P 1'
#
loop_
_entity.id
_entity.type
_entity.pdbx_description
1 polymer ?
#
loop_
_entity_poly.entity_id
_entity_poly.type
_entity_poly.pdbx_seq_one_letter_code
_entity_poly.pdbx_strand_id
1 'polypeptide(L)'
;LYQKTVAGGRGQTEIILPMLDEALKILNTPISHVRAWAFNRGPGAFSGIRINTAVVQALSVANGAPCIGVSSLWSLVDTAYRQNQSAFTDKKTLASVMDARQNQLFFAEFVVQDGQFLINQQPELLIDYDKPLPKTDLLISDGTYQADGFLPDFVVKPSASDIAKLAYCLYQQGKTTPAQDALPVYVRNNAWKTLAEQGK
;
A
#
# COMPACT_ATOMS: atom_id res chain seq x y z
N LEU A 1 13.35 14.55 -9.36
CA LEU A 1 12.31 13.92 -8.55
C LEU A 1 11.40 15.00 -7.95
N TYR A 2 10.09 14.85 -8.07
CA TYR A 2 9.10 15.73 -7.47
C TYR A 2 8.21 14.92 -6.52
N GLN A 3 7.90 15.48 -5.37
CA GLN A 3 6.95 14.91 -4.41
C GLN A 3 6.12 16.02 -3.79
N LYS A 4 4.81 15.81 -3.68
CA LYS A 4 3.88 16.70 -2.99
C LYS A 4 2.97 15.90 -2.08
N THR A 5 2.76 16.40 -0.88
CA THR A 5 1.83 15.83 0.09
C THR A 5 0.87 16.93 0.54
N VAL A 6 -0.41 16.62 0.54
CA VAL A 6 -1.45 17.51 1.06
C VAL A 6 -2.14 16.81 2.21
N ALA A 7 -2.35 17.52 3.31
CA ALA A 7 -3.07 16.97 4.46
C ALA A 7 -4.44 16.45 4.03
N GLY A 8 -4.76 15.21 4.40
CA GLY A 8 -5.99 14.54 4.03
C GLY A 8 -7.23 15.22 4.63
N GLY A 9 -8.31 15.20 3.86
CA GLY A 9 -9.61 15.76 4.22
C GLY A 9 -10.65 15.39 3.18
N ARG A 10 -11.79 16.07 3.18
CA ARG A 10 -12.76 15.99 2.08
C ARG A 10 -12.16 16.66 0.83
N GLY A 11 -12.54 16.22 -0.37
CA GLY A 11 -12.11 16.85 -1.64
C GLY A 11 -10.85 16.25 -2.27
N GLN A 12 -10.43 15.05 -1.88
CA GLN A 12 -9.27 14.38 -2.51
C GLN A 12 -9.41 14.26 -4.03
N THR A 13 -10.63 14.05 -4.54
CA THR A 13 -10.91 13.97 -5.98
C THR A 13 -10.65 15.29 -6.71
N GLU A 14 -10.78 16.43 -6.02
CA GLU A 14 -10.61 17.75 -6.61
C GLU A 14 -9.14 18.16 -6.73
N ILE A 15 -8.28 17.63 -5.85
CA ILE A 15 -6.88 18.06 -5.75
C ILE A 15 -5.88 17.15 -6.48
N ILE A 16 -6.22 15.87 -6.71
CA ILE A 16 -5.25 14.89 -7.23
C ILE A 16 -4.82 15.21 -8.67
N LEU A 17 -5.75 15.58 -9.56
CA LEU A 17 -5.40 15.95 -10.93
C LEU A 17 -4.65 17.29 -11.02
N PRO A 18 -5.02 18.37 -10.31
CA PRO A 18 -4.18 19.55 -10.20
C PRO A 18 -2.76 19.29 -9.67
N MET A 19 -2.60 18.38 -8.69
CA MET A 19 -1.27 18.00 -8.21
C MET A 19 -0.45 17.27 -9.30
N LEU A 20 -1.09 16.43 -10.09
CA LEU A 20 -0.44 15.77 -11.22
C LEU A 20 -0.01 16.78 -12.29
N ASP A 21 -0.90 17.70 -12.67
CA ASP A 21 -0.60 18.74 -13.66
C ASP A 21 0.58 19.63 -13.22
N GLU A 22 0.61 20.01 -11.95
CA GLU A 22 1.73 20.73 -11.34
C GLU A 22 3.03 19.92 -11.44
N ALA A 23 2.98 18.62 -11.08
CA ALA A 23 4.15 17.74 -11.16
C ALA A 23 4.70 17.63 -12.58
N LEU A 24 3.84 17.43 -13.58
CA LEU A 24 4.23 17.34 -14.99
C LEU A 24 4.85 18.63 -15.51
N LYS A 25 4.30 19.78 -15.10
CA LYS A 25 4.86 21.13 -15.43
C LYS A 25 6.24 21.33 -14.82
N ILE A 26 6.40 21.04 -13.52
CA ILE A 26 7.68 21.21 -12.81
C ILE A 26 8.76 20.31 -13.42
N LEU A 27 8.40 19.07 -13.76
CA LEU A 27 9.31 18.11 -14.37
C LEU A 27 9.52 18.32 -15.87
N ASN A 28 8.82 19.30 -16.47
CA ASN A 28 8.80 19.53 -17.91
C ASN A 28 8.58 18.23 -18.71
N THR A 29 7.64 17.42 -18.28
CA THR A 29 7.37 16.09 -18.82
C THR A 29 5.91 16.01 -19.29
N PRO A 30 5.66 15.85 -20.59
CA PRO A 30 4.31 15.64 -21.08
C PRO A 30 3.76 14.29 -20.61
N ILE A 31 2.45 14.20 -20.43
CA ILE A 31 1.78 12.96 -19.92
C ILE A 31 2.07 11.75 -20.82
N SER A 32 2.26 11.95 -22.12
CA SER A 32 2.62 10.91 -23.08
C SER A 32 3.99 10.26 -22.82
N HIS A 33 4.85 10.90 -22.04
CA HIS A 33 6.16 10.38 -21.66
C HIS A 33 6.14 9.64 -20.32
N VAL A 34 5.01 9.62 -19.60
CA VAL A 34 4.85 8.81 -18.39
C VAL A 34 4.84 7.34 -18.79
N ARG A 35 5.75 6.55 -18.22
CA ARG A 35 6.00 5.15 -18.60
C ARG A 35 5.20 4.14 -17.79
N ALA A 36 4.72 4.51 -16.62
CA ALA A 36 3.89 3.68 -15.77
C ALA A 36 3.15 4.54 -14.72
N TRP A 37 2.01 4.07 -14.27
CA TRP A 37 1.21 4.66 -13.22
C TRP A 37 1.22 3.77 -11.99
N ALA A 38 1.89 4.21 -10.93
CA ALA A 38 1.93 3.47 -9.68
C ALA A 38 0.89 3.98 -8.69
N PHE A 39 0.30 3.07 -7.93
CA PHE A 39 -0.70 3.42 -6.92
C PHE A 39 -0.65 2.44 -5.75
N ASN A 40 -1.06 2.93 -4.58
CA ASN A 40 -1.32 2.07 -3.44
C ASN A 40 -2.63 1.31 -3.68
N ARG A 41 -2.54 -0.03 -3.88
CA ARG A 41 -3.71 -0.89 -4.13
C ARG A 41 -4.46 -1.28 -2.85
N GLY A 42 -3.94 -0.88 -1.70
CA GLY A 42 -4.43 -1.29 -0.39
C GLY A 42 -3.60 -2.42 0.24
N PRO A 43 -4.08 -2.97 1.36
CA PRO A 43 -5.30 -2.61 2.08
C PRO A 43 -5.22 -1.21 2.73
N GLY A 44 -6.38 -0.62 3.07
CA GLY A 44 -6.45 0.70 3.72
C GLY A 44 -7.84 1.35 3.65
N ALA A 45 -7.89 2.67 3.80
CA ALA A 45 -9.15 3.42 3.78
C ALA A 45 -9.92 3.24 2.46
N PHE A 46 -11.12 2.70 2.56
CA PHE A 46 -11.95 2.24 1.45
C PHE A 46 -12.17 3.27 0.33
N SER A 47 -12.51 4.52 0.69
CA SER A 47 -12.71 5.59 -0.27
C SER A 47 -11.41 6.03 -0.94
N GLY A 48 -10.34 6.18 -0.17
CA GLY A 48 -9.04 6.63 -0.66
C GLY A 48 -8.45 5.66 -1.69
N ILE A 49 -8.52 4.36 -1.43
CA ILE A 49 -8.02 3.33 -2.34
C ILE A 49 -8.80 3.33 -3.66
N ARG A 50 -10.12 3.47 -3.62
CA ARG A 50 -10.96 3.52 -4.82
C ARG A 50 -10.72 4.75 -5.68
N ILE A 51 -10.60 5.92 -5.05
CA ILE A 51 -10.27 7.18 -5.76
C ILE A 51 -8.92 7.03 -6.46
N ASN A 52 -7.91 6.57 -5.73
CA ASN A 52 -6.57 6.38 -6.25
C ASN A 52 -6.56 5.41 -7.44
N THR A 53 -7.23 4.26 -7.31
CA THR A 53 -7.34 3.28 -8.40
C THR A 53 -8.05 3.86 -9.61
N ALA A 54 -9.20 4.52 -9.45
CA ALA A 54 -9.97 5.10 -10.55
C ALA A 54 -9.16 6.16 -11.33
N VAL A 55 -8.44 7.02 -10.61
CA VAL A 55 -7.57 8.03 -11.25
C VAL A 55 -6.46 7.36 -12.06
N VAL A 56 -5.79 6.36 -11.49
CA VAL A 56 -4.70 5.66 -12.18
C VAL A 56 -5.21 4.88 -13.40
N GLN A 57 -6.37 4.22 -13.31
CA GLN A 57 -7.02 3.59 -14.46
C GLN A 57 -7.29 4.58 -15.57
N ALA A 58 -7.90 5.74 -15.25
CA ALA A 58 -8.20 6.77 -16.24
C ALA A 58 -6.94 7.32 -16.92
N LEU A 59 -5.89 7.58 -16.15
CA LEU A 59 -4.60 8.05 -16.67
C LEU A 59 -3.91 7.00 -17.56
N SER A 60 -3.99 5.72 -17.17
CA SER A 60 -3.46 4.60 -17.94
C SER A 60 -4.19 4.46 -19.28
N VAL A 61 -5.51 4.57 -19.29
CA VAL A 61 -6.29 4.57 -20.55
C VAL A 61 -5.92 5.77 -21.41
N ALA A 62 -5.71 6.95 -20.82
CA ALA A 62 -5.43 8.19 -21.56
C ALA A 62 -4.08 8.17 -22.29
N ASN A 63 -3.05 7.52 -21.76
CA ASN A 63 -1.72 7.53 -22.37
C ASN A 63 -1.16 6.15 -22.75
N GLY A 64 -1.90 5.07 -22.48
CA GLY A 64 -1.49 3.69 -22.77
C GLY A 64 -0.41 3.12 -21.83
N ALA A 65 0.02 3.86 -20.80
CA ALA A 65 1.03 3.38 -19.88
C ALA A 65 0.44 2.38 -18.88
N PRO A 66 1.14 1.28 -18.53
CA PRO A 66 0.63 0.27 -17.61
C PRO A 66 0.51 0.79 -16.17
N CYS A 67 -0.29 0.08 -15.38
CA CYS A 67 -0.47 0.31 -13.96
C CYS A 67 0.43 -0.60 -13.11
N ILE A 68 0.78 -0.14 -11.91
CA ILE A 68 1.54 -0.92 -10.92
C ILE A 68 0.89 -0.72 -9.55
N GLY A 69 0.20 -1.74 -9.09
CA GLY A 69 -0.42 -1.74 -7.76
C GLY A 69 0.57 -2.17 -6.67
N VAL A 70 0.82 -1.30 -5.72
CA VAL A 70 1.70 -1.56 -4.58
C VAL A 70 0.89 -1.83 -3.33
N SER A 71 1.21 -2.90 -2.61
CA SER A 71 0.58 -3.22 -1.33
C SER A 71 0.97 -2.22 -0.25
N SER A 72 -0.01 -1.77 0.55
CA SER A 72 0.26 -0.95 1.74
C SER A 72 1.16 -1.68 2.74
N LEU A 73 0.88 -2.97 2.98
CA LEU A 73 1.64 -3.79 3.93
C LEU A 73 3.07 -4.03 3.43
N TRP A 74 3.26 -4.25 2.13
CA TRP A 74 4.60 -4.36 1.57
C TRP A 74 5.37 -3.03 1.66
N SER A 75 4.69 -1.91 1.41
CA SER A 75 5.34 -0.60 1.50
C SER A 75 5.83 -0.27 2.92
N LEU A 76 5.16 -0.78 3.97
CA LEU A 76 5.64 -0.67 5.35
C LEU A 76 6.99 -1.37 5.53
N VAL A 77 7.09 -2.63 5.10
CA VAL A 77 8.33 -3.42 5.22
C VAL A 77 9.45 -2.79 4.43
N ASP A 78 9.22 -2.41 3.17
CA ASP A 78 10.24 -1.77 2.31
C ASP A 78 10.71 -0.43 2.90
N THR A 79 9.80 0.38 3.44
CA THR A 79 10.13 1.65 4.07
C THR A 79 10.96 1.45 5.34
N ALA A 80 10.55 0.52 6.21
CA ALA A 80 11.30 0.18 7.43
C ALA A 80 12.72 -0.31 7.10
N TYR A 81 12.84 -1.17 6.11
CA TYR A 81 14.13 -1.67 5.62
C TYR A 81 15.03 -0.56 5.12
N ARG A 82 14.53 0.32 4.25
CA ARG A 82 15.33 1.43 3.69
C ARG A 82 15.83 2.39 4.76
N GLN A 83 15.07 2.54 5.84
CA GLN A 83 15.45 3.42 6.95
C GLN A 83 16.39 2.77 7.96
N ASN A 84 16.39 1.43 8.07
CA ASN A 84 17.07 0.69 9.15
C ASN A 84 17.74 -0.60 8.65
N GLN A 85 18.47 -0.57 7.54
CA GLN A 85 19.01 -1.77 6.88
C GLN A 85 19.75 -2.73 7.82
N SER A 86 20.53 -2.20 8.75
CA SER A 86 21.30 -3.03 9.70
C SER A 86 20.46 -3.90 10.61
N ALA A 87 19.24 -3.44 10.95
CA ALA A 87 18.32 -4.20 11.79
C ALA A 87 17.70 -5.41 11.08
N PHE A 88 17.79 -5.46 9.75
CA PHE A 88 17.25 -6.54 8.92
C PHE A 88 18.29 -7.58 8.54
N THR A 89 19.55 -7.35 8.85
CA THR A 89 20.62 -8.35 8.67
C THR A 89 20.26 -9.60 9.47
N ASP A 90 20.34 -10.76 8.92
CA ASP A 90 20.01 -12.05 9.54
C ASP A 90 18.51 -12.28 9.86
N LYS A 91 17.62 -11.34 9.52
CA LYS A 91 16.17 -11.55 9.66
C LYS A 91 15.64 -12.36 8.49
N LYS A 92 14.81 -13.37 8.78
CA LYS A 92 14.25 -14.28 7.78
C LYS A 92 12.74 -14.08 7.59
N THR A 93 12.05 -13.71 8.66
CA THR A 93 10.59 -13.54 8.66
C THR A 93 10.22 -12.17 9.18
N LEU A 94 9.37 -11.48 8.45
CA LEU A 94 8.89 -10.14 8.77
C LEU A 94 7.38 -10.14 8.69
N ALA A 95 6.73 -9.34 9.54
CA ALA A 95 5.31 -9.09 9.42
C ALA A 95 5.02 -7.59 9.37
N SER A 96 3.97 -7.22 8.67
CA SER A 96 3.41 -5.87 8.74
C SER A 96 1.94 -5.89 9.11
N VAL A 97 1.53 -4.89 9.89
CA VAL A 97 0.16 -4.73 10.37
C VAL A 97 -0.33 -3.30 10.24
N MET A 98 -1.62 -3.18 9.99
CA MET A 98 -2.37 -1.92 9.99
C MET A 98 -3.75 -2.15 10.62
N ASP A 99 -4.30 -1.13 11.26
CA ASP A 99 -5.69 -1.17 11.76
C ASP A 99 -6.68 -1.35 10.59
N ALA A 100 -7.45 -2.43 10.61
CA ALA A 100 -8.51 -2.71 9.64
C ALA A 100 -9.89 -2.25 10.11
N ARG A 101 -9.97 -1.60 11.28
CA ARG A 101 -11.23 -1.31 11.97
C ARG A 101 -12.00 -2.57 12.39
N GLN A 102 -13.11 -2.40 13.12
CA GLN A 102 -13.98 -3.50 13.54
C GLN A 102 -13.23 -4.59 14.32
N ASN A 103 -12.28 -4.20 15.18
CA ASN A 103 -11.46 -5.09 16.00
C ASN A 103 -10.62 -6.09 15.18
N GLN A 104 -10.13 -5.67 14.02
CA GLN A 104 -9.30 -6.48 13.14
C GLN A 104 -8.06 -5.70 12.66
N LEU A 105 -7.00 -6.46 12.35
CA LEU A 105 -5.79 -5.98 11.70
C LEU A 105 -5.72 -6.49 10.27
N PHE A 106 -5.27 -5.66 9.36
CA PHE A 106 -4.63 -6.14 8.14
C PHE A 106 -3.25 -6.67 8.49
N PHE A 107 -2.92 -7.83 7.99
CA PHE A 107 -1.67 -8.53 8.26
C PHE A 107 -1.08 -9.11 6.96
N ALA A 108 0.23 -9.02 6.84
CA ALA A 108 0.99 -9.76 5.83
C ALA A 108 2.33 -10.22 6.41
N GLU A 109 2.73 -11.43 6.02
CA GLU A 109 4.02 -12.00 6.35
C GLU A 109 4.93 -12.01 5.13
N PHE A 110 6.21 -11.75 5.34
CA PHE A 110 7.24 -11.68 4.31
C PHE A 110 8.43 -12.53 4.72
N VAL A 111 9.03 -13.15 3.72
CA VAL A 111 10.29 -13.88 3.87
C VAL A 111 11.38 -13.09 3.17
N VAL A 112 12.54 -12.97 3.78
CA VAL A 112 13.73 -12.40 3.17
C VAL A 112 14.49 -13.51 2.46
N GLN A 113 14.64 -13.37 1.15
CA GLN A 113 15.44 -14.27 0.34
C GLN A 113 16.33 -13.44 -0.59
N ASP A 114 17.64 -13.71 -0.58
CA ASP A 114 18.62 -13.01 -1.42
C ASP A 114 18.53 -11.47 -1.34
N GLY A 115 18.26 -10.95 -0.14
CA GLY A 115 18.08 -9.51 0.10
C GLY A 115 16.80 -8.91 -0.46
N GLN A 116 15.87 -9.73 -0.92
CA GLN A 116 14.54 -9.31 -1.38
C GLN A 116 13.44 -9.76 -0.42
N PHE A 117 12.42 -8.92 -0.26
CA PHE A 117 11.23 -9.27 0.52
C PHE A 117 10.20 -9.93 -0.39
N LEU A 118 9.93 -11.19 -0.14
CA LEU A 118 8.88 -11.93 -0.82
C LEU A 118 7.67 -12.00 0.10
N ILE A 119 6.50 -11.66 -0.43
CA ILE A 119 5.24 -11.99 0.28
C ILE A 119 5.22 -13.50 0.42
N ASN A 120 5.12 -14.00 1.66
CA ASN A 120 4.92 -15.42 1.90
C ASN A 120 3.69 -15.88 1.11
N GLN A 121 3.61 -17.14 0.71
CA GLN A 121 2.60 -17.70 -0.21
C GLN A 121 1.13 -17.44 0.17
N GLN A 122 0.89 -16.82 1.30
CA GLN A 122 -0.43 -16.42 1.76
C GLN A 122 -0.74 -14.96 1.37
N PRO A 123 -1.95 -14.70 0.85
CA PRO A 123 -2.40 -13.34 0.60
C PRO A 123 -2.49 -12.52 1.89
N GLU A 124 -2.63 -11.22 1.74
CA GLU A 124 -2.94 -10.32 2.86
C GLU A 124 -4.17 -10.82 3.63
N LEU A 125 -4.10 -10.86 4.95
CA LEU A 125 -5.12 -11.46 5.82
C LEU A 125 -5.75 -10.42 6.74
N LEU A 126 -6.92 -10.79 7.31
CA LEU A 126 -7.49 -10.14 8.48
C LEU A 126 -7.24 -11.02 9.70
N ILE A 127 -6.79 -10.41 10.78
CA ILE A 127 -6.60 -11.06 12.07
C ILE A 127 -7.42 -10.29 13.11
N ASP A 128 -8.24 -10.97 13.89
CA ASP A 128 -8.98 -10.34 14.98
C ASP A 128 -8.02 -9.90 16.10
N TYR A 129 -8.33 -8.80 16.80
CA TYR A 129 -7.48 -8.25 17.85
C TYR A 129 -7.22 -9.23 19.03
N ASP A 130 -8.17 -10.14 19.30
CA ASP A 130 -8.07 -11.15 20.34
C ASP A 130 -7.21 -12.37 19.94
N LYS A 131 -6.76 -12.43 18.68
CA LYS A 131 -5.90 -13.51 18.20
C LYS A 131 -4.44 -13.13 18.30
N PRO A 132 -3.57 -14.06 18.70
CA PRO A 132 -2.14 -13.82 18.71
C PRO A 132 -1.64 -13.65 17.26
N LEU A 133 -0.77 -12.66 17.07
CA LEU A 133 -0.06 -12.53 15.80
C LEU A 133 0.96 -13.66 15.63
N PRO A 134 1.17 -14.14 14.41
CA PRO A 134 2.26 -15.07 14.11
C PRO A 134 3.60 -14.49 14.58
N LYS A 135 4.46 -15.35 15.13
CA LYS A 135 5.81 -14.94 15.55
C LYS A 135 6.67 -14.74 14.31
N THR A 136 7.25 -13.56 14.21
CA THR A 136 8.20 -13.19 13.18
C THR A 136 9.44 -12.55 13.79
N ASP A 137 10.52 -12.43 13.04
CA ASP A 137 11.75 -11.79 13.52
C ASP A 137 11.57 -10.30 13.76
N LEU A 138 10.77 -9.64 12.91
CA LEU A 138 10.42 -8.23 13.04
C LEU A 138 8.94 -8.00 12.73
N LEU A 139 8.31 -7.13 13.51
CA LEU A 139 6.95 -6.64 13.33
C LEU A 139 6.97 -5.14 12.98
N ILE A 140 6.36 -4.79 11.86
CA ILE A 140 6.30 -3.42 11.35
C ILE A 140 4.84 -2.93 11.38
N SER A 141 4.61 -1.69 11.82
CA SER A 141 3.29 -1.06 11.88
C SER A 141 3.30 0.33 11.24
N ASP A 142 2.12 0.81 10.84
CA ASP A 142 1.92 2.23 10.48
C ASP A 142 1.54 3.11 11.69
N GLY A 143 1.43 2.52 12.89
CA GLY A 143 1.05 3.19 14.13
C GLY A 143 -0.44 3.46 14.27
N THR A 144 -1.30 2.94 13.39
CA THR A 144 -2.76 3.12 13.49
C THR A 144 -3.41 2.17 14.51
N TYR A 145 -2.79 1.03 14.76
CA TYR A 145 -3.19 0.11 15.83
C TYR A 145 -2.36 0.34 17.08
N GLN A 146 -3.04 0.49 18.20
CA GLN A 146 -2.45 0.67 19.52
C GLN A 146 -3.25 -0.16 20.53
N ALA A 147 -2.57 -1.04 21.24
CA ALA A 147 -3.13 -1.82 22.34
C ALA A 147 -2.07 -2.05 23.39
N ASP A 148 -2.49 -2.34 24.63
CA ASP A 148 -1.59 -2.68 25.73
C ASP A 148 -0.78 -3.92 25.36
N GLY A 149 0.54 -3.82 25.47
CA GLY A 149 1.47 -4.90 25.13
C GLY A 149 1.74 -5.09 23.63
N PHE A 150 1.14 -4.29 22.75
CA PHE A 150 1.51 -4.28 21.32
C PHE A 150 2.74 -3.42 21.10
N LEU A 151 3.86 -4.04 20.79
CA LEU A 151 5.15 -3.38 20.59
C LEU A 151 5.74 -3.78 19.24
N PRO A 152 5.45 -3.03 18.16
CA PRO A 152 6.11 -3.27 16.89
C PRO A 152 7.58 -2.83 16.96
N ASP A 153 8.47 -3.53 16.26
CA ASP A 153 9.88 -3.18 16.16
C ASP A 153 10.07 -1.85 15.41
N PHE A 154 9.22 -1.59 14.42
CA PHE A 154 9.23 -0.34 13.65
C PHE A 154 7.82 0.22 13.45
N VAL A 155 7.71 1.53 13.60
CA VAL A 155 6.53 2.31 13.20
C VAL A 155 6.94 3.24 12.07
N VAL A 156 6.39 3.04 10.87
CA VAL A 156 6.72 3.81 9.67
C VAL A 156 5.47 4.28 8.93
N LYS A 157 5.60 5.39 8.22
CA LYS A 157 4.51 5.94 7.38
C LYS A 157 5.01 6.11 5.95
N PRO A 158 4.79 5.14 5.08
CA PRO A 158 5.21 5.22 3.69
C PRO A 158 4.65 6.46 2.99
N SER A 159 5.49 7.14 2.24
CA SER A 159 5.13 8.26 1.38
C SER A 159 4.86 7.79 -0.05
N ALA A 160 4.34 8.69 -0.90
CA ALA A 160 4.21 8.42 -2.33
C ALA A 160 5.57 8.09 -3.00
N SER A 161 6.66 8.70 -2.49
CA SER A 161 8.03 8.38 -2.96
C SER A 161 8.41 6.94 -2.66
N ASP A 162 8.02 6.39 -1.50
CA ASP A 162 8.32 5.01 -1.14
C ASP A 162 7.51 4.03 -2.00
N ILE A 163 6.24 4.34 -2.25
CA ILE A 163 5.41 3.61 -3.22
C ILE A 163 6.06 3.63 -4.61
N ALA A 164 6.53 4.78 -5.08
CA ALA A 164 7.14 4.92 -6.40
C ALA A 164 8.45 4.11 -6.52
N LYS A 165 9.28 4.08 -5.48
CA LYS A 165 10.52 3.28 -5.46
C LYS A 165 10.22 1.78 -5.56
N LEU A 166 9.26 1.29 -4.77
CA LEU A 166 8.86 -0.11 -4.81
C LEU A 166 8.21 -0.47 -6.16
N ALA A 167 7.36 0.42 -6.68
CA ALA A 167 6.76 0.26 -8.01
C ALA A 167 7.80 0.22 -9.12
N TYR A 168 8.88 1.01 -9.03
CA TYR A 168 9.96 0.96 -10.01
C TYR A 168 10.66 -0.39 -10.03
N CYS A 169 10.91 -1.00 -8.87
CA CYS A 169 11.44 -2.36 -8.80
C CYS A 169 10.49 -3.39 -9.45
N LEU A 170 9.18 -3.25 -9.20
CA LEU A 170 8.17 -4.10 -9.83
C LEU A 170 8.09 -3.90 -11.35
N TYR A 171 8.20 -2.65 -11.81
CA TYR A 171 8.24 -2.31 -13.23
C TYR A 171 9.40 -3.00 -13.95
N GLN A 172 10.60 -2.95 -13.37
CA GLN A 172 11.78 -3.61 -13.93
C GLN A 172 11.66 -5.13 -13.99
N GLN A 173 10.85 -5.72 -13.11
CA GLN A 173 10.53 -7.15 -13.12
C GLN A 173 9.37 -7.50 -14.08
N GLY A 174 8.84 -6.53 -14.84
CA GLY A 174 7.70 -6.73 -15.72
C GLY A 174 6.37 -6.93 -14.99
N LYS A 175 6.30 -6.67 -13.68
CA LYS A 175 5.10 -6.82 -12.86
C LYS A 175 4.19 -5.60 -13.01
N THR A 176 3.56 -5.52 -14.18
CA THR A 176 2.61 -4.46 -14.53
C THR A 176 1.26 -5.06 -14.88
N THR A 177 0.22 -4.25 -14.80
CA THR A 177 -1.15 -4.64 -15.18
C THR A 177 -1.76 -3.61 -16.12
N PRO A 178 -2.63 -4.01 -17.07
CA PRO A 178 -3.40 -3.05 -17.84
C PRO A 178 -4.45 -2.35 -16.98
N ALA A 179 -4.99 -1.24 -17.45
CA ALA A 179 -5.93 -0.39 -16.71
C ALA A 179 -7.12 -1.16 -16.11
N GLN A 180 -7.72 -2.07 -16.90
CA GLN A 180 -8.90 -2.83 -16.47
C GLN A 180 -8.62 -3.79 -15.29
N ASP A 181 -7.38 -4.24 -15.13
CA ASP A 181 -6.94 -5.18 -14.09
C ASP A 181 -6.27 -4.46 -12.90
N ALA A 182 -6.11 -3.15 -12.97
CA ALA A 182 -5.59 -2.33 -11.89
C ALA A 182 -6.68 -2.14 -10.83
N LEU A 183 -6.88 -3.14 -9.97
CA LEU A 183 -7.95 -3.18 -8.99
C LEU A 183 -7.43 -2.99 -7.56
N PRO A 184 -8.25 -2.41 -6.65
CA PRO A 184 -7.95 -2.39 -5.24
C PRO A 184 -8.04 -3.80 -4.65
N VAL A 185 -7.26 -4.06 -3.62
CA VAL A 185 -7.35 -5.31 -2.86
C VAL A 185 -8.30 -5.15 -1.70
N TYR A 186 -9.31 -6.02 -1.67
CA TYR A 186 -10.27 -6.12 -0.58
C TYR A 186 -9.99 -7.38 0.24
N VAL A 187 -9.37 -7.21 1.39
CA VAL A 187 -9.08 -8.33 2.30
C VAL A 187 -10.33 -8.77 3.05
N ARG A 188 -11.29 -7.86 3.24
CA ARG A 188 -12.56 -8.16 3.89
C ARG A 188 -13.62 -8.55 2.86
N ASN A 189 -13.96 -9.83 2.78
CA ASN A 189 -14.94 -10.34 1.82
C ASN A 189 -16.40 -10.00 2.17
N ASN A 190 -16.71 -9.74 3.45
CA ASN A 190 -18.07 -9.44 3.95
C ASN A 190 -18.13 -8.04 4.58
N ALA A 191 -17.69 -7.01 3.85
CA ALA A 191 -17.69 -5.63 4.34
C ALA A 191 -19.10 -5.06 4.58
N TRP A 192 -20.11 -5.65 3.98
CA TRP A 192 -21.52 -5.23 4.07
C TRP A 192 -22.36 -6.33 4.70
N LYS A 193 -22.81 -6.09 5.91
CA LYS A 193 -23.90 -6.88 6.48
C LYS A 193 -25.21 -6.43 5.83
N THR A 194 -26.02 -7.36 5.38
CA THR A 194 -27.41 -7.06 4.96
C THR A 194 -28.18 -6.45 6.12
N LEU A 195 -29.29 -5.77 5.86
CA LEU A 195 -30.14 -5.19 6.93
C LEU A 195 -30.58 -6.25 7.94
N ALA A 196 -30.88 -7.47 7.48
CA ALA A 196 -31.22 -8.61 8.34
C ALA A 196 -30.06 -9.02 9.27
N GLU A 197 -28.81 -9.02 8.78
CA GLU A 197 -27.61 -9.31 9.57
C GLU A 197 -27.22 -8.17 10.52
N GLN A 198 -27.75 -6.97 10.29
CA GLN A 198 -27.62 -5.80 11.17
C GLN A 198 -28.68 -5.75 12.27
N GLY A 199 -29.65 -6.69 12.25
CA GLY A 199 -30.76 -6.73 13.20
C GLY A 199 -31.79 -5.61 12.99
N LYS A 200 -31.92 -5.11 11.77
CA LYS A 200 -32.87 -4.06 11.38
C LYS A 200 -33.88 -4.60 10.40
#